data_c8b642fb586af1cfca8e5e7a20e07443
#
_entry.id   c8b642fb586af1cfca8e5e7a20e07443
#
_cell.length_a   1.000
_cell.length_b   1.000
_cell.length_c   1.000
_cell.angle_alpha   90.00
_cell.angle_beta   90.00
_cell.angle_gamma   90.00
#
_symmetry.space_group_name_H-M   'P 1'
#
loop_
_entity.id
_entity.type
_entity.pdbx_description
1 polymer ?
#
loop_
_entity_poly.entity_id
_entity_poly.type
_entity_poly.pdbx_seq_one_letter_code
_entity_poly.pdbx_strand_id
1 'polypeptide(L)'
;MQNDVLLEMYKSLEDGYKCMMVTLFKNRGSVPGKQGNIMAVREDGKTFGTVGGGAIEHQVIKDSIENLKKDSDFEFDYVLNEGEKVSMSCGGRASGFGKVFFPKPTLIIFGAGHCSQKLARIATLTNFEVIVVDDRDEFIYNEDFSNIKKYINKEIEDSIDDLRFTPDTFIISATRDHKHDEEVAFNILNKPHKYFGMLGSRKKADTLKRNLIEKNVDKSLVDSINVPVGLDIDDGSVEEIAIS
;
A
#
# COMPACT_ATOMS: atom_id res chain seq x y z
N MET A 1 -8.37 12.12 22.81
CA MET A 1 -9.20 12.38 21.61
C MET A 1 -8.37 12.75 20.37
N GLN A 2 -7.61 13.87 20.33
CA GLN A 2 -6.78 14.16 19.14
C GLN A 2 -5.62 13.17 18.97
N ASN A 3 -4.95 12.79 20.05
CA ASN A 3 -3.88 11.78 20.01
C ASN A 3 -4.40 10.43 19.52
N ASP A 4 -5.64 10.08 19.82
CA ASP A 4 -6.24 8.82 19.38
C ASP A 4 -6.48 8.83 17.87
N VAL A 5 -6.86 10.00 17.29
CA VAL A 5 -7.02 10.16 15.84
C VAL A 5 -5.70 9.93 15.11
N LEU A 6 -4.61 10.54 15.59
CA LEU A 6 -3.27 10.38 15.02
C LEU A 6 -2.78 8.92 15.14
N LEU A 7 -3.03 8.28 16.28
CA LEU A 7 -2.65 6.89 16.48
C LEU A 7 -3.41 5.94 15.55
N GLU A 8 -4.72 6.11 15.41
CA GLU A 8 -5.55 5.27 14.54
C GLU A 8 -5.25 5.52 13.06
N MET A 9 -4.92 6.76 12.69
CA MET A 9 -4.44 7.09 11.35
C MET A 9 -3.08 6.43 11.08
N TYR A 10 -2.14 6.50 12.03
CA TYR A 10 -0.85 5.85 11.92
C TYR A 10 -1.00 4.33 11.72
N LYS A 11 -1.81 3.66 12.54
CA LYS A 11 -2.11 2.24 12.38
C LYS A 11 -2.70 1.93 11.00
N SER A 12 -3.61 2.79 10.52
CA SER A 12 -4.20 2.60 9.18
C SER A 12 -3.17 2.70 8.07
N LEU A 13 -2.20 3.62 8.19
CA LEU A 13 -1.07 3.72 7.26
C LEU A 13 -0.15 2.49 7.34
N GLU A 14 0.16 2.01 8.55
CA GLU A 14 0.92 0.76 8.76
C GLU A 14 0.20 -0.47 8.16
N ASP A 15 -1.13 -0.46 8.20
CA ASP A 15 -1.96 -1.49 7.55
C ASP A 15 -2.07 -1.29 6.03
N GLY A 16 -1.40 -0.28 5.45
CA GLY A 16 -1.34 0.00 4.03
C GLY A 16 -2.57 0.73 3.47
N TYR A 17 -3.37 1.42 4.30
CA TYR A 17 -4.48 2.26 3.84
C TYR A 17 -4.06 3.70 3.65
N LYS A 18 -4.51 4.33 2.56
CA LYS A 18 -4.43 5.79 2.42
C LYS A 18 -5.41 6.46 3.40
N CYS A 19 -4.98 7.58 3.96
CA CYS A 19 -5.78 8.35 4.90
C CYS A 19 -5.81 9.83 4.51
N MET A 20 -6.97 10.46 4.72
CA MET A 20 -7.12 11.91 4.65
C MET A 20 -7.16 12.45 6.08
N MET A 21 -6.25 13.33 6.45
CA MET A 21 -6.35 14.09 7.68
C MET A 21 -7.05 15.41 7.40
N VAL A 22 -8.22 15.61 8.00
CA VAL A 22 -9.01 16.81 7.86
C VAL A 22 -8.86 17.68 9.12
N THR A 23 -8.61 18.97 8.92
CA THR A 23 -8.51 19.96 9.99
C THR A 23 -9.45 21.13 9.74
N LEU A 24 -10.29 21.47 10.74
CA LEU A 24 -11.06 22.70 10.74
C LEU A 24 -10.18 23.86 11.18
N PHE A 25 -9.99 24.86 10.33
CA PHE A 25 -9.24 26.05 10.72
C PHE A 25 -10.11 27.29 10.95
N LYS A 26 -11.40 27.28 10.53
CA LYS A 26 -12.33 28.38 10.76
C LYS A 26 -13.76 27.90 10.84
N ASN A 27 -14.51 28.44 11.78
CA ASN A 27 -15.96 28.27 11.87
C ASN A 27 -16.63 29.61 12.24
N ARG A 28 -17.85 29.80 11.76
CA ARG A 28 -18.71 30.96 12.09
C ARG A 28 -20.14 30.48 12.26
N GLY A 29 -20.91 31.13 13.18
CA GLY A 29 -22.29 30.76 13.48
C GLY A 29 -22.38 29.47 14.30
N SER A 30 -23.55 28.86 14.31
CA SER A 30 -23.81 27.62 15.07
C SER A 30 -23.32 26.39 14.29
N VAL A 31 -22.03 26.14 14.31
CA VAL A 31 -21.44 24.92 13.78
C VAL A 31 -20.97 24.05 14.95
N PRO A 32 -21.30 22.74 15.00
CA PRO A 32 -20.94 21.87 16.13
C PRO A 32 -19.43 21.68 16.30
N GLY A 33 -18.64 21.84 15.23
CA GLY A 33 -17.19 21.71 15.26
C GLY A 33 -16.49 22.92 15.87
N LYS A 34 -15.36 22.71 16.52
CA LYS A 34 -14.47 23.75 17.02
C LYS A 34 -13.27 23.90 16.10
N GLN A 35 -12.76 25.14 15.97
CA GLN A 35 -11.47 25.37 15.30
C GLN A 35 -10.38 24.51 15.94
N GLY A 36 -9.58 23.84 15.12
CA GLY A 36 -8.58 22.86 15.55
C GLY A 36 -9.09 21.42 15.69
N ASN A 37 -10.40 21.16 15.49
CA ASN A 37 -10.86 19.78 15.41
C ASN A 37 -10.22 19.05 14.23
N ILE A 38 -9.79 17.81 14.47
CA ILE A 38 -9.23 16.93 13.46
C ILE A 38 -10.05 15.66 13.32
N MET A 39 -10.10 15.15 12.11
CA MET A 39 -10.69 13.86 11.76
C MET A 39 -9.80 13.17 10.73
N ALA A 40 -9.60 11.88 10.88
CA ALA A 40 -9.00 11.06 9.83
C ALA A 40 -10.08 10.26 9.11
N VAL A 41 -10.00 10.23 7.77
CA VAL A 41 -10.88 9.44 6.90
C VAL A 41 -10.01 8.47 6.12
N ARG A 42 -10.25 7.19 6.28
CA ARG A 42 -9.56 6.12 5.56
C ARG A 42 -10.21 5.89 4.19
N GLU A 43 -9.46 5.42 3.20
CA GLU A 43 -9.93 5.23 1.82
C GLU A 43 -11.14 4.29 1.68
N ASP A 44 -11.36 3.39 2.64
CA ASP A 44 -12.53 2.50 2.72
C ASP A 44 -13.74 3.15 3.43
N GLY A 45 -13.62 4.43 3.84
CA GLY A 45 -14.68 5.19 4.49
C GLY A 45 -14.69 5.09 6.02
N LYS A 46 -13.78 4.32 6.65
CA LYS A 46 -13.64 4.32 8.11
C LYS A 46 -13.13 5.68 8.60
N THR A 47 -13.71 6.19 9.69
CA THR A 47 -13.39 7.51 10.22
C THR A 47 -12.93 7.44 11.67
N PHE A 48 -12.08 8.38 12.07
CA PHE A 48 -11.57 8.55 13.42
C PHE A 48 -11.61 10.03 13.79
N GLY A 49 -12.13 10.35 14.97
CA GLY A 49 -12.35 11.74 15.40
C GLY A 49 -13.59 12.37 14.76
N THR A 50 -13.67 13.70 14.81
CA THR A 50 -14.83 14.44 14.30
C THR A 50 -14.48 15.88 13.98
N VAL A 51 -15.06 16.41 12.92
CA VAL A 51 -15.05 17.85 12.59
C VAL A 51 -16.31 18.56 13.10
N GLY A 52 -17.15 17.86 13.89
CA GLY A 52 -18.31 18.46 14.55
C GLY A 52 -19.62 17.73 14.31
N GLY A 53 -19.65 16.70 13.46
CA GLY A 53 -20.85 15.93 13.17
C GLY A 53 -21.79 16.59 12.16
N GLY A 54 -22.93 15.92 11.93
CA GLY A 54 -24.00 16.41 11.07
C GLY A 54 -23.63 16.49 9.58
N ALA A 55 -24.32 17.41 8.88
CA ALA A 55 -24.20 17.56 7.42
C ALA A 55 -22.78 17.90 6.94
N ILE A 56 -22.06 18.75 7.69
CA ILE A 56 -20.70 19.15 7.36
C ILE A 56 -19.77 17.93 7.39
N GLU A 57 -19.84 17.13 8.45
CA GLU A 57 -18.99 15.95 8.59
C GLU A 57 -19.30 14.92 7.49
N HIS A 58 -20.56 14.72 7.17
CA HIS A 58 -20.97 13.84 6.07
C HIS A 58 -20.38 14.29 4.72
N GLN A 59 -20.44 15.61 4.44
CA GLN A 59 -19.86 16.16 3.20
C GLN A 59 -18.34 16.05 3.20
N VAL A 60 -17.69 16.35 4.32
CA VAL A 60 -16.23 16.20 4.49
C VAL A 60 -15.78 14.75 4.22
N ILE A 61 -16.51 13.76 4.76
CA ILE A 61 -16.18 12.34 4.53
C ILE A 61 -16.30 12.01 3.05
N LYS A 62 -17.38 12.43 2.39
CA LYS A 62 -17.61 12.19 0.97
C LYS A 62 -16.48 12.79 0.12
N ASP A 63 -16.14 14.05 0.34
CA ASP A 63 -15.11 14.75 -0.41
C ASP A 63 -13.72 14.19 -0.11
N SER A 64 -13.47 13.74 1.14
CA SER A 64 -12.24 13.04 1.51
C SER A 64 -12.06 11.75 0.72
N ILE A 65 -13.09 10.90 0.63
CA ILE A 65 -13.04 9.65 -0.13
C ILE A 65 -12.83 9.92 -1.64
N GLU A 66 -13.47 10.95 -2.18
CA GLU A 66 -13.31 11.33 -3.59
C GLU A 66 -11.87 11.82 -3.88
N ASN A 67 -11.29 12.63 -2.98
CA ASN A 67 -9.94 13.15 -3.14
C ASN A 67 -8.86 12.08 -2.84
N LEU A 68 -9.12 11.13 -1.94
CA LEU A 68 -8.25 9.96 -1.73
C LEU A 68 -8.12 9.10 -3.00
N LYS A 69 -9.20 8.96 -3.79
CA LYS A 69 -9.14 8.27 -5.10
C LYS A 69 -8.31 9.01 -6.14
N LYS A 70 -8.19 10.34 -6.00
CA LYS A 70 -7.43 11.21 -6.91
C LYS A 70 -6.03 11.51 -6.40
N ASP A 71 -5.66 10.99 -5.22
CA ASP A 71 -4.40 11.27 -4.52
C ASP A 71 -4.14 12.77 -4.33
N SER A 72 -5.19 13.55 -4.03
CA SER A 72 -5.15 15.01 -3.96
C SER A 72 -5.61 15.56 -2.61
N ASP A 73 -4.89 16.56 -2.13
CA ASP A 73 -5.32 17.41 -1.02
C ASP A 73 -6.53 18.25 -1.45
N PHE A 74 -7.33 18.75 -0.51
CA PHE A 74 -8.44 19.65 -0.81
C PHE A 74 -8.68 20.67 0.29
N GLU A 75 -9.18 21.83 -0.11
CA GLU A 75 -9.73 22.84 0.80
C GLU A 75 -11.25 22.85 0.68
N PHE A 76 -11.94 23.16 1.77
CA PHE A 76 -13.37 23.31 1.76
C PHE A 76 -13.85 24.52 2.53
N ASP A 77 -15.00 25.03 2.08
CA ASP A 77 -15.68 26.16 2.69
C ASP A 77 -17.19 25.95 2.56
N TYR A 78 -17.78 25.25 3.55
CA TYR A 78 -19.18 24.87 3.53
C TYR A 78 -20.04 25.85 4.30
N VAL A 79 -21.17 26.21 3.68
CA VAL A 79 -22.20 27.06 4.27
C VAL A 79 -23.45 26.20 4.50
N LEU A 80 -23.95 26.18 5.73
CA LEU A 80 -25.23 25.55 6.06
C LEU A 80 -26.36 26.53 5.74
N ASN A 81 -27.06 26.32 4.61
CA ASN A 81 -28.22 27.11 4.23
C ASN A 81 -29.50 26.60 4.93
N GLU A 82 -30.36 27.54 5.37
CA GLU A 82 -31.72 27.23 5.80
C GLU A 82 -32.52 26.79 4.57
N GLY A 83 -32.75 25.49 4.35
CA GLY A 83 -33.61 25.03 3.25
C GLY A 83 -33.31 23.66 2.68
N GLU A 84 -32.18 23.08 2.88
CA GLU A 84 -31.92 21.69 2.52
C GLU A 84 -32.35 20.74 3.66
N LYS A 85 -32.95 19.61 3.28
CA LYS A 85 -33.61 18.62 4.18
C LYS A 85 -32.71 17.97 5.24
N VAL A 86 -31.87 18.73 5.92
CA VAL A 86 -31.11 18.31 7.10
C VAL A 86 -31.47 19.28 8.22
N SER A 87 -32.19 18.78 9.20
CA SER A 87 -32.72 19.51 10.34
C SER A 87 -31.60 20.09 11.24
N MET A 88 -30.97 21.18 10.81
CA MET A 88 -30.20 22.09 11.68
C MET A 88 -30.47 23.51 11.26
N SER A 89 -31.35 24.14 12.05
CA SER A 89 -31.70 25.57 11.98
C SER A 89 -30.55 26.46 12.43
N CYS A 90 -29.45 26.54 11.68
CA CYS A 90 -28.39 27.47 12.07
C CYS A 90 -27.52 27.78 10.88
N GLY A 91 -27.62 28.99 10.34
CA GLY A 91 -26.68 29.53 9.37
C GLY A 91 -25.24 29.50 9.89
N GLY A 92 -24.51 28.44 9.59
CA GLY A 92 -23.14 28.26 10.02
C GLY A 92 -22.22 28.08 8.82
N ARG A 93 -20.93 28.41 8.96
CA ARG A 93 -19.88 28.24 7.96
C ARG A 93 -18.71 27.52 8.58
N ALA A 94 -18.19 26.51 7.89
CA ALA A 94 -17.01 25.76 8.30
C ALA A 94 -16.01 25.70 7.16
N SER A 95 -14.78 26.12 7.42
CA SER A 95 -13.68 26.04 6.45
C SER A 95 -12.57 25.19 7.02
N GLY A 96 -11.97 24.37 6.18
CA GLY A 96 -10.95 23.42 6.56
C GLY A 96 -10.10 22.98 5.39
N PHE A 97 -9.18 22.07 5.71
CA PHE A 97 -8.24 21.49 4.77
C PHE A 97 -8.13 19.98 5.02
N GLY A 98 -8.13 19.22 3.95
CA GLY A 98 -7.85 17.79 3.93
C GLY A 98 -6.52 17.51 3.27
N LYS A 99 -5.61 16.81 3.99
CA LYS A 99 -4.31 16.38 3.49
C LYS A 99 -4.26 14.87 3.36
N VAL A 100 -3.83 14.40 2.18
CA VAL A 100 -3.61 12.97 1.91
C VAL A 100 -2.31 12.51 2.57
N PHE A 101 -2.39 11.36 3.24
CA PHE A 101 -1.23 10.62 3.73
C PHE A 101 -1.22 9.24 3.09
N PHE A 102 -0.07 8.87 2.57
CA PHE A 102 0.15 7.61 1.89
C PHE A 102 0.81 6.61 2.84
N PRO A 103 0.42 5.32 2.78
CA PRO A 103 1.21 4.26 3.40
C PRO A 103 2.59 4.19 2.76
N LYS A 104 3.54 3.60 3.44
CA LYS A 104 4.80 3.26 2.80
C LYS A 104 4.55 2.20 1.72
N PRO A 105 5.23 2.28 0.57
CA PRO A 105 5.15 1.23 -0.43
C PRO A 105 5.66 -0.08 0.16
N THR A 106 4.97 -1.18 -0.13
CA THR A 106 5.35 -2.51 0.34
C THR A 106 6.15 -3.23 -0.74
N LEU A 107 7.30 -3.79 -0.36
CA LEU A 107 8.07 -4.72 -1.17
C LEU A 107 7.90 -6.13 -0.61
N ILE A 108 7.27 -7.01 -1.38
CA ILE A 108 7.14 -8.43 -1.07
C ILE A 108 8.19 -9.19 -1.86
N ILE A 109 9.06 -9.92 -1.16
CA ILE A 109 10.10 -10.75 -1.74
C ILE A 109 9.75 -12.21 -1.49
N PHE A 110 9.49 -12.97 -2.55
CA PHE A 110 9.33 -14.41 -2.48
C PHE A 110 10.70 -15.09 -2.69
N GLY A 111 11.13 -15.83 -1.66
CA GLY A 111 12.44 -16.44 -1.56
C GLY A 111 13.40 -15.64 -0.66
N ALA A 112 14.13 -16.35 0.21
CA ALA A 112 15.08 -15.79 1.19
C ALA A 112 16.56 -16.06 0.82
N GLY A 113 16.85 -16.34 -0.45
CA GLY A 113 18.20 -16.61 -0.95
C GLY A 113 19.12 -15.38 -0.90
N HIS A 114 20.38 -15.52 -1.30
CA HIS A 114 21.41 -14.50 -1.18
C HIS A 114 21.03 -13.16 -1.84
N CYS A 115 20.43 -13.17 -3.03
CA CYS A 115 19.97 -11.94 -3.69
C CYS A 115 18.87 -11.25 -2.88
N SER A 116 17.91 -12.04 -2.34
CA SER A 116 16.83 -11.51 -1.51
C SER A 116 17.33 -10.88 -0.22
N GLN A 117 18.35 -11.46 0.41
CA GLN A 117 19.00 -10.91 1.61
C GLN A 117 19.57 -9.53 1.35
N LYS A 118 20.36 -9.38 0.27
CA LYS A 118 20.94 -8.08 -0.10
C LYS A 118 19.87 -7.08 -0.52
N LEU A 119 18.90 -7.50 -1.32
CA LEU A 119 17.78 -6.65 -1.72
C LEU A 119 16.96 -6.17 -0.52
N ALA A 120 16.61 -7.05 0.42
CA ALA A 120 15.88 -6.69 1.63
C ALA A 120 16.63 -5.63 2.45
N ARG A 121 17.93 -5.83 2.67
CA ARG A 121 18.78 -4.87 3.37
C ARG A 121 18.82 -3.51 2.69
N ILE A 122 18.97 -3.47 1.36
CA ILE A 122 18.99 -2.21 0.58
C ILE A 122 17.63 -1.54 0.66
N ALA A 123 16.55 -2.28 0.45
CA ALA A 123 15.18 -1.76 0.45
C ALA A 123 14.78 -1.17 1.81
N THR A 124 15.24 -1.74 2.92
CA THR A 124 14.98 -1.18 4.28
C THR A 124 15.72 0.14 4.54
N LEU A 125 16.75 0.47 3.79
CA LEU A 125 17.41 1.78 3.84
C LEU A 125 16.63 2.87 3.07
N THR A 126 15.62 2.47 2.32
CA THR A 126 14.74 3.36 1.57
C THR A 126 13.38 3.47 2.27
N ASN A 127 12.36 3.94 1.57
CA ASN A 127 11.03 4.11 2.16
C ASN A 127 10.13 2.85 2.05
N PHE A 128 10.69 1.67 1.71
CA PHE A 128 9.89 0.45 1.61
C PHE A 128 9.65 -0.23 2.95
N GLU A 129 8.46 -0.76 3.13
CA GLU A 129 8.18 -1.83 4.08
C GLU A 129 8.44 -3.17 3.41
N VAL A 130 9.42 -3.92 3.90
CA VAL A 130 9.84 -5.18 3.29
C VAL A 130 9.20 -6.36 3.99
N ILE A 131 8.58 -7.25 3.21
CA ILE A 131 8.04 -8.55 3.65
C ILE A 131 8.78 -9.63 2.87
N VAL A 132 9.29 -10.64 3.56
CA VAL A 132 9.95 -11.80 2.95
C VAL A 132 9.11 -13.04 3.19
N VAL A 133 8.91 -13.84 2.15
CA VAL A 133 8.17 -15.11 2.18
C VAL A 133 9.11 -16.22 1.76
N ASP A 134 9.31 -17.21 2.62
CA ASP A 134 10.10 -18.42 2.32
C ASP A 134 9.71 -19.52 3.33
N ASP A 135 9.63 -20.75 2.87
CA ASP A 135 9.23 -21.92 3.67
C ASP A 135 10.36 -22.49 4.56
N ARG A 136 11.58 -22.00 4.41
CA ARG A 136 12.76 -22.52 5.10
C ARG A 136 13.04 -21.81 6.40
N ASP A 137 13.09 -22.56 7.49
CA ASP A 137 13.35 -22.07 8.84
C ASP A 137 14.74 -21.44 9.02
N GLU A 138 15.72 -21.91 8.23
CA GLU A 138 17.14 -21.50 8.35
C GLU A 138 17.36 -20.01 8.11
N PHE A 139 16.45 -19.31 7.42
CA PHE A 139 16.58 -17.89 7.10
C PHE A 139 15.86 -16.97 8.07
N ILE A 140 15.04 -17.47 8.99
CA ILE A 140 14.20 -16.65 9.90
C ILE A 140 15.06 -15.68 10.73
N TYR A 141 16.25 -16.11 11.16
CA TYR A 141 17.16 -15.35 12.01
C TYR A 141 18.33 -14.74 11.24
N ASN A 142 18.24 -14.62 9.91
CA ASN A 142 19.29 -14.01 9.11
C ASN A 142 19.41 -12.52 9.42
N GLU A 143 20.62 -12.02 9.65
CA GLU A 143 20.89 -10.62 10.02
C GLU A 143 20.43 -9.62 8.94
N ASP A 144 20.48 -10.00 7.66
CA ASP A 144 20.03 -9.16 6.55
C ASP A 144 18.50 -8.91 6.58
N PHE A 145 17.75 -9.71 7.36
CA PHE A 145 16.31 -9.54 7.59
C PHE A 145 15.96 -8.86 8.93
N SER A 146 16.94 -8.38 9.68
CA SER A 146 16.71 -7.79 11.02
C SER A 146 15.79 -6.55 11.02
N ASN A 147 15.74 -5.81 9.93
CA ASN A 147 14.98 -4.55 9.80
C ASN A 147 13.76 -4.65 8.88
N ILE A 148 13.38 -5.85 8.43
CA ILE A 148 12.18 -6.02 7.62
C ILE A 148 10.92 -5.94 8.49
N LYS A 149 9.79 -5.60 7.87
CA LYS A 149 8.48 -5.53 8.56
C LYS A 149 8.01 -6.91 9.02
N LYS A 150 8.17 -7.93 8.18
CA LYS A 150 7.66 -9.28 8.47
C LYS A 150 8.42 -10.33 7.67
N TYR A 151 8.75 -11.45 8.32
CA TYR A 151 9.11 -12.71 7.67
C TYR A 151 7.92 -13.66 7.77
N ILE A 152 7.50 -14.25 6.65
CA ILE A 152 6.42 -15.22 6.58
C ILE A 152 7.04 -16.56 6.24
N ASN A 153 7.12 -17.44 7.25
CA ASN A 153 7.64 -18.79 7.08
C ASN A 153 6.51 -19.75 6.69
N LYS A 154 6.19 -19.76 5.41
CA LYS A 154 5.12 -20.59 4.82
C LYS A 154 5.43 -20.90 3.37
N GLU A 155 4.82 -21.96 2.84
CA GLU A 155 4.70 -22.18 1.41
C GLU A 155 4.02 -20.99 0.72
N ILE A 156 4.30 -20.79 -0.56
CA ILE A 156 3.83 -19.63 -1.32
C ILE A 156 2.30 -19.53 -1.28
N GLU A 157 1.59 -20.60 -1.61
CA GLU A 157 0.13 -20.65 -1.66
C GLU A 157 -0.49 -20.28 -0.30
N ASP A 158 0.03 -20.85 0.78
CA ASP A 158 -0.45 -20.62 2.16
C ASP A 158 -0.13 -19.21 2.67
N SER A 159 0.82 -18.52 2.05
CA SER A 159 1.24 -17.18 2.45
C SER A 159 0.36 -16.07 1.88
N ILE A 160 -0.38 -16.34 0.79
CA ILE A 160 -1.11 -15.32 0.03
C ILE A 160 -2.16 -14.60 0.87
N ASP A 161 -2.86 -15.33 1.76
CA ASP A 161 -3.90 -14.76 2.63
C ASP A 161 -3.31 -13.91 3.77
N ASP A 162 -2.03 -14.06 4.09
CA ASP A 162 -1.32 -13.25 5.08
C ASP A 162 -0.76 -11.94 4.49
N LEU A 163 -0.87 -11.77 3.17
CA LEU A 163 -0.33 -10.65 2.41
C LEU A 163 -1.43 -9.68 2.00
N ARG A 164 -1.13 -8.40 2.09
CA ARG A 164 -1.98 -7.35 1.52
C ARG A 164 -1.37 -6.85 0.22
N PHE A 165 -2.16 -6.93 -0.85
CA PHE A 165 -1.81 -6.41 -2.15
C PHE A 165 -2.55 -5.09 -2.41
N THR A 166 -1.84 -4.06 -2.82
CA THR A 166 -2.38 -2.74 -3.18
C THR A 166 -1.76 -2.27 -4.51
N PRO A 167 -2.31 -1.23 -5.17
CA PRO A 167 -1.68 -0.65 -6.34
C PRO A 167 -0.26 -0.10 -6.10
N ASP A 168 0.17 0.05 -4.84
CA ASP A 168 1.52 0.48 -4.46
C ASP A 168 2.40 -0.67 -3.93
N THR A 169 1.99 -1.93 -4.16
CA THR A 169 2.78 -3.12 -3.83
C THR A 169 3.77 -3.43 -4.94
N PHE A 170 5.02 -3.62 -4.55
CA PHE A 170 6.10 -4.12 -5.41
C PHE A 170 6.38 -5.58 -5.05
N ILE A 171 6.63 -6.41 -6.03
CA ILE A 171 6.82 -7.84 -5.83
C ILE A 171 8.07 -8.30 -6.56
N ILE A 172 8.92 -9.06 -5.86
CA ILE A 172 10.08 -9.73 -6.43
C ILE A 172 9.96 -11.23 -6.17
N SER A 173 10.07 -12.03 -7.25
CA SER A 173 10.26 -13.46 -7.16
C SER A 173 11.74 -13.79 -7.37
N ALA A 174 12.38 -14.30 -6.32
CA ALA A 174 13.76 -14.76 -6.30
C ALA A 174 13.85 -16.11 -5.57
N THR A 175 12.99 -17.03 -5.98
CA THR A 175 12.83 -18.34 -5.35
C THR A 175 13.96 -19.30 -5.72
N ARG A 176 14.00 -20.47 -5.07
CA ARG A 176 15.04 -21.48 -5.29
C ARG A 176 14.98 -22.19 -6.64
N ASP A 177 13.81 -22.23 -7.29
CA ASP A 177 13.64 -22.91 -8.58
C ASP A 177 12.45 -22.38 -9.40
N HIS A 178 12.33 -22.88 -10.64
CA HIS A 178 11.33 -22.44 -11.60
C HIS A 178 9.89 -22.74 -11.23
N LYS A 179 9.67 -23.85 -10.49
CA LYS A 179 8.33 -24.28 -10.11
C LYS A 179 7.74 -23.28 -9.11
N HIS A 180 8.55 -22.86 -8.14
CA HIS A 180 8.14 -21.86 -7.18
C HIS A 180 7.97 -20.48 -7.83
N ASP A 181 8.83 -20.10 -8.79
CA ASP A 181 8.65 -18.83 -9.53
C ASP A 181 7.34 -18.82 -10.34
N GLU A 182 6.98 -19.95 -10.95
CA GLU A 182 5.70 -20.11 -11.66
C GLU A 182 4.52 -20.06 -10.71
N GLU A 183 4.64 -20.68 -9.54
CA GLU A 183 3.63 -20.64 -8.49
C GLU A 183 3.40 -19.22 -7.96
N VAL A 184 4.45 -18.45 -7.68
CA VAL A 184 4.35 -17.03 -7.33
C VAL A 184 3.58 -16.28 -8.41
N ALA A 185 4.02 -16.36 -9.66
CA ALA A 185 3.38 -15.64 -10.75
C ALA A 185 1.90 -16.02 -10.89
N PHE A 186 1.55 -17.30 -10.81
CA PHE A 186 0.17 -17.76 -10.94
C PHE A 186 -0.74 -17.21 -9.84
N ASN A 187 -0.26 -17.16 -8.59
CA ASN A 187 -1.06 -16.71 -7.45
C ASN A 187 -1.19 -15.18 -7.35
N ILE A 188 -0.22 -14.41 -7.89
CA ILE A 188 -0.17 -12.97 -7.65
C ILE A 188 -0.54 -12.09 -8.86
N LEU A 189 -0.45 -12.58 -10.10
CA LEU A 189 -0.66 -11.74 -11.30
C LEU A 189 -2.04 -11.07 -11.35
N ASN A 190 -3.06 -11.68 -10.74
CA ASN A 190 -4.40 -11.11 -10.63
C ASN A 190 -4.60 -10.22 -9.41
N LYS A 191 -3.59 -10.08 -8.53
CA LYS A 191 -3.66 -9.19 -7.37
C LYS A 191 -3.22 -7.77 -7.77
N PRO A 192 -3.75 -6.71 -7.15
CA PRO A 192 -3.27 -5.36 -7.43
C PRO A 192 -1.80 -5.22 -7.03
N HIS A 193 -0.98 -4.72 -7.93
CA HIS A 193 0.44 -4.44 -7.68
C HIS A 193 0.94 -3.36 -8.65
N LYS A 194 2.00 -2.68 -8.27
CA LYS A 194 2.65 -1.66 -9.10
C LYS A 194 3.76 -2.23 -9.97
N TYR A 195 4.45 -3.24 -9.46
CA TYR A 195 5.58 -3.86 -10.12
C TYR A 195 5.67 -5.34 -9.75
N PHE A 196 5.93 -6.19 -10.73
CA PHE A 196 6.32 -7.57 -10.51
C PHE A 196 7.57 -7.88 -11.32
N GLY A 197 8.65 -8.17 -10.60
CA GLY A 197 9.95 -8.59 -11.15
C GLY A 197 10.30 -10.01 -10.76
N MET A 198 11.01 -10.71 -11.64
CA MET A 198 11.45 -12.07 -11.39
C MET A 198 12.94 -12.22 -11.70
N LEU A 199 13.67 -12.82 -10.77
CA LEU A 199 15.06 -13.17 -10.94
C LEU A 199 15.18 -14.38 -11.88
N GLY A 200 15.89 -14.20 -13.00
CA GLY A 200 16.08 -15.30 -13.94
C GLY A 200 16.64 -14.86 -15.27
N SER A 201 17.08 -15.84 -16.07
CA SER A 201 17.55 -15.58 -17.43
C SER A 201 16.40 -15.39 -18.43
N ARG A 202 16.64 -14.75 -19.56
CA ARG A 202 15.67 -14.61 -20.67
C ARG A 202 15.05 -15.95 -21.08
N LYS A 203 15.86 -17.03 -21.14
CA LYS A 203 15.38 -18.38 -21.48
C LYS A 203 14.35 -18.90 -20.46
N LYS A 204 14.58 -18.60 -19.18
CA LYS A 204 13.65 -18.93 -18.09
C LYS A 204 12.33 -18.17 -18.24
N ALA A 205 12.44 -16.87 -18.60
CA ALA A 205 11.29 -16.01 -18.86
C ALA A 205 10.35 -16.58 -19.93
N ASP A 206 10.92 -17.00 -21.08
CA ASP A 206 10.13 -17.53 -22.19
C ASP A 206 9.37 -18.79 -21.78
N THR A 207 9.99 -19.67 -21.02
CA THR A 207 9.36 -20.91 -20.53
C THR A 207 8.23 -20.60 -19.56
N LEU A 208 8.49 -19.71 -18.58
CA LEU A 208 7.48 -19.26 -17.61
C LEU A 208 6.25 -18.66 -18.30
N LYS A 209 6.48 -17.69 -19.21
CA LYS A 209 5.40 -16.99 -19.91
C LYS A 209 4.56 -17.95 -20.71
N ARG A 210 5.15 -18.91 -21.39
CA ARG A 210 4.42 -19.96 -22.10
C ARG A 210 3.57 -20.81 -21.18
N ASN A 211 4.16 -21.32 -20.06
CA ASN A 211 3.43 -22.14 -19.11
C ASN A 211 2.22 -21.41 -18.48
N LEU A 212 2.38 -20.13 -18.17
CA LEU A 212 1.28 -19.30 -17.63
C LEU A 212 0.14 -19.13 -18.63
N ILE A 213 0.48 -18.92 -19.92
CA ILE A 213 -0.52 -18.83 -21.00
C ILE A 213 -1.25 -20.18 -21.18
N GLU A 214 -0.53 -21.30 -21.13
CA GLU A 214 -1.11 -22.65 -21.18
C GLU A 214 -2.07 -22.92 -20.00
N LYS A 215 -1.83 -22.29 -18.84
CA LYS A 215 -2.72 -22.30 -17.67
C LYS A 215 -3.85 -21.26 -17.74
N ASN A 216 -4.09 -20.64 -18.90
CA ASN A 216 -5.12 -19.62 -19.13
C ASN A 216 -4.96 -18.33 -18.31
N VAL A 217 -3.75 -17.95 -17.92
CA VAL A 217 -3.48 -16.63 -17.39
C VAL A 217 -3.55 -15.62 -18.54
N ASP A 218 -4.19 -14.47 -18.29
CA ASP A 218 -4.32 -13.42 -19.31
C ASP A 218 -2.95 -12.97 -19.83
N LYS A 219 -2.82 -12.92 -21.16
CA LYS A 219 -1.58 -12.57 -21.82
C LYS A 219 -1.06 -11.19 -21.42
N SER A 220 -1.95 -10.22 -21.20
CA SER A 220 -1.56 -8.86 -20.79
C SER A 220 -0.88 -8.86 -19.41
N LEU A 221 -1.36 -9.70 -18.49
CA LEU A 221 -0.74 -9.90 -17.18
C LEU A 221 0.61 -10.61 -17.32
N VAL A 222 0.69 -11.64 -18.14
CA VAL A 222 1.96 -12.36 -18.39
C VAL A 222 3.00 -11.44 -19.01
N ASP A 223 2.60 -10.57 -19.94
CA ASP A 223 3.51 -9.63 -20.59
C ASP A 223 3.99 -8.51 -19.65
N SER A 224 3.27 -8.22 -18.56
CA SER A 224 3.66 -7.23 -17.56
C SER A 224 4.78 -7.70 -16.61
N ILE A 225 5.12 -8.99 -16.60
CA ILE A 225 6.20 -9.54 -15.77
C ILE A 225 7.55 -9.01 -16.25
N ASN A 226 8.29 -8.35 -15.36
CA ASN A 226 9.65 -7.88 -15.62
C ASN A 226 10.65 -9.02 -15.36
N VAL A 227 11.09 -9.68 -16.41
CA VAL A 227 12.04 -10.79 -16.35
C VAL A 227 12.98 -10.79 -17.56
N PRO A 228 14.31 -10.74 -17.35
CA PRO A 228 15.02 -10.61 -16.06
C PRO A 228 14.64 -9.35 -15.31
N VAL A 229 14.60 -9.44 -13.96
CA VAL A 229 14.44 -8.28 -13.10
C VAL A 229 15.72 -7.44 -13.08
N GLY A 230 15.58 -6.12 -12.93
CA GLY A 230 16.71 -5.21 -12.79
C GLY A 230 17.18 -4.57 -14.09
N LEU A 231 18.13 -3.66 -13.94
CA LEU A 231 18.83 -3.00 -15.03
C LEU A 231 20.06 -3.82 -15.43
N ASP A 232 20.46 -3.75 -16.68
CA ASP A 232 21.67 -4.41 -17.21
C ASP A 232 22.92 -3.55 -16.88
N ILE A 233 23.29 -3.55 -15.58
CA ILE A 233 24.38 -2.72 -15.01
C ILE A 233 25.44 -3.54 -14.28
N ASP A 234 25.24 -4.85 -14.19
CA ASP A 234 26.02 -5.73 -13.31
C ASP A 234 27.06 -6.57 -14.09
N ASP A 235 28.04 -7.05 -13.35
CA ASP A 235 28.97 -8.09 -13.77
C ASP A 235 28.64 -9.46 -13.15
N GLY A 236 27.51 -9.57 -12.44
CA GLY A 236 26.93 -10.81 -11.92
C GLY A 236 27.18 -11.09 -10.45
N SER A 237 27.71 -10.15 -9.65
CA SER A 237 27.76 -10.33 -8.20
C SER A 237 26.36 -10.23 -7.57
N VAL A 238 26.17 -10.89 -6.42
CA VAL A 238 24.88 -10.90 -5.72
C VAL A 238 24.48 -9.47 -5.29
N GLU A 239 25.44 -8.68 -4.87
CA GLU A 239 25.27 -7.30 -4.45
C GLU A 239 24.84 -6.40 -5.63
N GLU A 240 25.47 -6.56 -6.80
CA GLU A 240 25.13 -5.80 -8.00
C GLU A 240 23.75 -6.17 -8.54
N ILE A 241 23.40 -7.46 -8.54
CA ILE A 241 22.05 -7.93 -8.88
C ILE A 241 21.01 -7.31 -7.95
N ALA A 242 21.31 -7.19 -6.65
CA ALA A 242 20.38 -6.59 -5.68
C ALA A 242 20.23 -5.07 -5.85
N ILE A 243 21.23 -4.39 -6.42
CA ILE A 243 21.21 -2.95 -6.71
C ILE A 243 20.52 -2.67 -8.04
N SER A 244 20.69 -3.54 -9.03
CA SER A 244 20.12 -3.40 -10.38
C SER A 244 18.59 -3.40 -10.37
#